data_db4ca5ca59a632e676c0ce441c866aa0
#
_entry.id   db4ca5ca59a632e676c0ce441c866aa0
#
_cell.length_a   1.000
_cell.length_b   1.000
_cell.length_c   1.000
_cell.angle_alpha   90.00
_cell.angle_beta   90.00
_cell.angle_gamma   90.00
#
_symmetry.space_group_name_H-M   'P 1'
#
loop_
_entity.id
_entity.type
_entity.pdbx_description
1 polymer ?
#
loop_
_entity_poly.entity_id
_entity_poly.type
_entity_poly.pdbx_seq_one_letter_code
_entity_poly.pdbx_strand_id
1 'polypeptide(L)'
;MSSRRVFFLTATAAAAAAVVAATLAMSSPAGTAPGPAFGDSFWKRWGDGKAELAGYDLTIPRYGELRRGEAVTIFVTETFSSSLRVKSDPGKHPKTDEFPVMKLNLVQDFATGIYDYNLMTSAFVALAAVNGRPAGAATKISFSSQEWCGNAFAQLLFDPASARLVSHSYFDGEADLDTRVPVPADALAADALLLWARGFAAPALAPGERREVTFVGSLREARLEHRPLATGRGWLARASAPSRVVAPAGTFEVERRSVELPRGVKWTIDVEAAEPHRIVGWETSDGEKASLVASDRLEYWKMHSEADLPALIKLGLKPRPPRTP
;
A
#
# COMPACT_ATOMS: atom_id res chain seq x y z
N MET A 1 37.42 -27.28 89.93
CA MET A 1 36.60 -28.18 89.09
C MET A 1 35.18 -27.70 89.15
N SER A 2 34.76 -26.87 88.24
CA SER A 2 33.48 -26.21 88.33
C SER A 2 32.81 -26.32 86.97
N SER A 3 31.70 -27.05 86.88
CA SER A 3 30.87 -27.21 85.74
C SER A 3 29.93 -26.03 85.60
N ARG A 4 30.06 -25.26 84.57
CA ARG A 4 29.08 -24.24 84.16
C ARG A 4 28.12 -24.86 83.14
N ARG A 5 26.85 -24.91 83.54
CA ARG A 5 25.73 -25.25 82.64
C ARG A 5 25.35 -24.01 81.85
N VAL A 6 25.34 -24.16 80.50
CA VAL A 6 24.84 -23.17 79.60
C VAL A 6 23.41 -23.51 79.19
N PHE A 7 22.50 -22.58 79.48
CA PHE A 7 21.10 -22.65 79.01
C PHE A 7 21.00 -22.19 77.61
N PHE A 8 20.48 -23.03 76.71
CA PHE A 8 20.07 -22.60 75.39
C PHE A 8 18.59 -22.18 75.40
N LEU A 9 18.32 -20.90 75.15
CA LEU A 9 17.00 -20.41 74.82
C LEU A 9 16.79 -20.66 73.30
N THR A 10 15.78 -21.44 72.96
CA THR A 10 15.31 -21.58 71.58
C THR A 10 14.24 -20.50 71.33
N ALA A 11 14.62 -19.54 70.49
CA ALA A 11 13.66 -18.57 69.95
C ALA A 11 13.10 -19.13 68.64
N THR A 12 11.81 -19.47 68.68
CA THR A 12 11.04 -19.84 67.47
C THR A 12 10.67 -18.57 66.72
N ALA A 13 11.32 -18.29 65.59
CA ALA A 13 10.90 -17.26 64.64
C ALA A 13 9.85 -17.83 63.68
N ALA A 14 8.63 -17.34 63.79
CA ALA A 14 7.58 -17.62 62.79
C ALA A 14 7.84 -16.76 61.56
N ALA A 15 8.25 -17.39 60.46
CA ALA A 15 8.37 -16.73 59.15
C ALA A 15 6.98 -16.68 58.50
N ALA A 16 6.39 -15.49 58.44
CA ALA A 16 5.21 -15.24 57.62
C ALA A 16 5.61 -15.16 56.14
N ALA A 17 5.30 -16.17 55.36
CA ALA A 17 5.45 -16.16 53.90
C ALA A 17 4.35 -15.32 53.26
N ALA A 18 4.62 -14.10 52.86
CA ALA A 18 3.74 -13.31 51.99
C ALA A 18 3.82 -13.83 50.56
N VAL A 19 2.78 -14.54 50.13
CA VAL A 19 2.61 -14.94 48.71
C VAL A 19 2.17 -13.70 47.93
N VAL A 20 3.08 -13.06 47.25
CA VAL A 20 2.78 -12.02 46.24
C VAL A 20 2.28 -12.77 45.00
N ALA A 21 0.96 -12.85 44.82
CA ALA A 21 0.35 -13.27 43.56
C ALA A 21 0.57 -12.16 42.52
N ALA A 22 1.61 -12.30 41.73
CA ALA A 22 1.78 -11.50 40.51
C ALA A 22 0.71 -11.95 39.50
N THR A 23 -0.39 -11.21 39.40
CA THR A 23 -1.33 -11.31 38.28
C THR A 23 -0.60 -10.85 37.03
N LEU A 24 -0.06 -11.79 36.29
CA LEU A 24 0.29 -11.58 34.89
C LEU A 24 -1.02 -11.25 34.16
N ALA A 25 -1.24 -9.96 33.90
CA ALA A 25 -2.24 -9.52 32.94
C ALA A 25 -1.77 -10.07 31.58
N MET A 26 -2.34 -11.19 31.17
CA MET A 26 -2.25 -11.67 29.80
C MET A 26 -2.91 -10.58 28.94
N SER A 27 -2.10 -9.75 28.32
CA SER A 27 -2.57 -8.90 27.23
C SER A 27 -3.19 -9.83 26.18
N SER A 28 -4.51 -9.75 26.05
CA SER A 28 -5.23 -10.39 24.95
C SER A 28 -4.51 -10.05 23.65
N PRO A 29 -4.31 -10.99 22.71
CA PRO A 29 -3.77 -10.66 21.42
C PRO A 29 -4.65 -9.55 20.83
N ALA A 30 -4.02 -8.45 20.42
CA ALA A 30 -4.71 -7.33 19.80
C ALA A 30 -5.57 -7.90 18.67
N GLY A 31 -6.90 -7.83 18.85
CA GLY A 31 -7.85 -8.33 17.86
C GLY A 31 -7.50 -7.70 16.53
N THR A 32 -7.45 -8.49 15.48
CA THR A 32 -7.25 -7.99 14.12
C THR A 32 -8.25 -6.86 13.88
N ALA A 33 -7.73 -5.66 13.55
CA ALA A 33 -8.59 -4.53 13.28
C ALA A 33 -9.56 -4.89 12.16
N PRO A 34 -10.83 -4.45 12.26
CA PRO A 34 -11.80 -4.75 11.22
C PRO A 34 -11.30 -4.27 9.86
N GLY A 35 -11.37 -5.13 8.87
CA GLY A 35 -11.12 -4.78 7.48
C GLY A 35 -12.22 -3.87 6.94
N PRO A 36 -12.02 -3.27 5.74
CA PRO A 36 -13.04 -2.49 5.08
C PRO A 36 -14.29 -3.35 4.82
N ALA A 37 -15.46 -2.74 4.99
CA ALA A 37 -16.74 -3.37 4.60
C ALA A 37 -17.16 -2.84 3.23
N PHE A 38 -17.36 -3.73 2.26
CA PHE A 38 -17.76 -3.39 0.89
C PHE A 38 -19.25 -3.70 0.70
N GLY A 39 -20.11 -2.74 1.07
CA GLY A 39 -21.57 -2.84 0.96
C GLY A 39 -22.12 -2.41 -0.40
N ASP A 40 -23.47 -2.31 -0.48
CA ASP A 40 -24.17 -2.00 -1.72
C ASP A 40 -23.75 -0.68 -2.38
N SER A 41 -23.48 0.37 -1.60
CA SER A 41 -23.00 1.67 -2.10
C SER A 41 -21.64 1.53 -2.81
N PHE A 42 -20.74 0.73 -2.26
CA PHE A 42 -19.48 0.40 -2.90
C PHE A 42 -19.70 -0.28 -4.25
N TRP A 43 -20.53 -1.35 -4.30
CA TRP A 43 -20.77 -2.11 -5.52
C TRP A 43 -21.56 -1.33 -6.57
N LYS A 44 -22.46 -0.44 -6.15
CA LYS A 44 -23.14 0.49 -7.07
C LYS A 44 -22.17 1.37 -7.85
N ARG A 45 -21.09 1.81 -7.19
CA ARG A 45 -20.07 2.64 -7.83
C ARG A 45 -19.00 1.82 -8.57
N TRP A 46 -18.47 0.80 -7.91
CA TRP A 46 -17.29 0.08 -8.40
C TRP A 46 -17.61 -1.18 -9.20
N GLY A 47 -18.85 -1.62 -9.20
CA GLY A 47 -19.36 -2.74 -9.99
C GLY A 47 -19.94 -2.35 -11.34
N ASP A 48 -19.83 -1.09 -11.76
CA ASP A 48 -20.42 -0.55 -12.99
C ASP A 48 -19.58 -0.82 -14.25
N GLY A 49 -18.48 -1.54 -14.13
CA GLY A 49 -17.59 -1.89 -15.25
C GLY A 49 -16.70 -0.74 -15.73
N LYS A 50 -16.51 0.33 -14.94
CA LYS A 50 -15.63 1.45 -15.29
C LYS A 50 -14.46 1.56 -14.32
N ALA A 51 -13.30 1.95 -14.85
CA ALA A 51 -12.18 2.40 -14.03
C ALA A 51 -12.30 3.88 -13.71
N GLU A 52 -11.81 4.28 -12.53
CA GLU A 52 -11.53 5.68 -12.22
C GLU A 52 -10.07 5.95 -12.56
N LEU A 53 -9.84 6.88 -13.48
CA LEU A 53 -8.54 7.37 -13.87
C LEU A 53 -8.34 8.77 -13.30
N ALA A 54 -7.15 9.06 -12.80
CA ALA A 54 -6.78 10.41 -12.39
C ALA A 54 -5.35 10.72 -12.83
N GLY A 55 -5.17 11.90 -13.42
CA GLY A 55 -3.87 12.44 -13.82
C GLY A 55 -3.35 13.43 -12.78
N TYR A 56 -2.05 13.41 -12.56
CA TYR A 56 -1.37 14.25 -11.56
C TYR A 56 -0.14 14.91 -12.15
N ASP A 57 0.08 16.17 -11.78
CA ASP A 57 1.42 16.76 -11.86
C ASP A 57 2.32 16.08 -10.84
N LEU A 58 3.43 15.52 -11.28
CA LEU A 58 4.38 14.77 -10.45
C LEU A 58 5.69 15.52 -10.30
N THR A 59 6.22 15.52 -9.09
CA THR A 59 7.62 15.79 -8.78
C THR A 59 8.17 14.57 -8.06
N ILE A 60 9.32 14.05 -8.49
CA ILE A 60 9.93 12.84 -7.94
C ILE A 60 11.44 13.02 -7.77
N PRO A 61 12.03 12.64 -6.62
CA PRO A 61 13.47 12.69 -6.43
C PRO A 61 14.17 11.58 -7.23
N ARG A 62 15.17 11.94 -8.03
CA ARG A 62 16.03 10.97 -8.71
C ARG A 62 17.40 11.55 -8.97
N TYR A 63 18.47 10.82 -8.57
CA TYR A 63 19.87 11.23 -8.73
C TYR A 63 20.20 12.60 -8.09
N GLY A 64 19.66 12.84 -6.88
CA GLY A 64 19.91 14.07 -6.13
C GLY A 64 19.16 15.31 -6.63
N GLU A 65 18.28 15.18 -7.61
CA GLU A 65 17.47 16.25 -8.14
C GLU A 65 15.98 15.92 -8.11
N LEU A 66 15.14 16.95 -8.03
CA LEU A 66 13.70 16.82 -8.19
C LEU A 66 13.35 16.85 -9.69
N ARG A 67 12.74 15.77 -10.16
CA ARG A 67 12.32 15.61 -11.57
C ARG A 67 10.84 15.92 -11.68
N ARG A 68 10.46 16.64 -12.73
CA ARG A 68 9.06 16.85 -13.08
C ARG A 68 8.58 15.76 -14.01
N GLY A 69 7.38 15.30 -13.80
CA GLY A 69 6.74 14.25 -14.58
C GLY A 69 5.23 14.26 -14.44
N GLU A 70 4.63 13.18 -14.84
CA GLU A 70 3.21 12.94 -14.76
C GLU A 70 2.97 11.62 -14.02
N ALA A 71 1.88 11.54 -13.25
CA ALA A 71 1.43 10.28 -12.69
C ALA A 71 -0.02 10.01 -13.07
N VAL A 72 -0.36 8.73 -13.21
CA VAL A 72 -1.73 8.28 -13.44
C VAL A 72 -2.07 7.23 -12.39
N THR A 73 -3.18 7.43 -11.70
CA THR A 73 -3.79 6.35 -10.91
C THR A 73 -4.98 5.78 -11.65
N ILE A 74 -5.09 4.45 -11.64
CA ILE A 74 -6.21 3.71 -12.24
C ILE A 74 -6.77 2.77 -11.19
N PHE A 75 -7.95 3.10 -10.67
CA PHE A 75 -8.69 2.25 -9.72
C PHE A 75 -9.80 1.50 -10.44
N VAL A 76 -9.85 0.20 -10.29
CA VAL A 76 -10.88 -0.64 -10.92
C VAL A 76 -11.09 -1.94 -10.13
N THR A 77 -12.32 -2.42 -10.08
CA THR A 77 -12.61 -3.76 -9.59
C THR A 77 -12.39 -4.79 -10.70
N GLU A 78 -11.78 -5.90 -10.35
CA GLU A 78 -11.56 -7.03 -11.26
C GLU A 78 -11.89 -8.34 -10.56
N THR A 79 -12.22 -9.37 -11.34
CA THR A 79 -12.28 -10.75 -10.86
C THR A 79 -10.89 -11.39 -11.01
N PHE A 80 -10.41 -12.02 -9.95
CA PHE A 80 -9.11 -12.68 -9.89
C PHE A 80 -9.28 -14.19 -9.68
N SER A 81 -8.35 -14.98 -10.24
CA SER A 81 -8.15 -16.37 -9.87
C SER A 81 -7.37 -16.46 -8.56
N SER A 82 -7.87 -17.20 -7.59
CA SER A 82 -7.21 -17.39 -6.30
C SER A 82 -5.98 -18.32 -6.39
N SER A 83 -6.01 -19.26 -7.32
CA SER A 83 -4.90 -20.21 -7.54
C SER A 83 -3.76 -19.59 -8.35
N LEU A 84 -4.06 -18.83 -9.41
CA LEU A 84 -3.06 -18.27 -10.33
C LEU A 84 -2.65 -16.83 -9.99
N ARG A 85 -3.45 -16.11 -9.20
CA ARG A 85 -3.21 -14.68 -8.85
C ARG A 85 -3.10 -13.79 -10.08
N VAL A 86 -4.02 -14.02 -11.04
CA VAL A 86 -4.19 -13.23 -12.27
C VAL A 86 -5.65 -12.86 -12.46
N LYS A 87 -5.92 -11.91 -13.34
CA LYS A 87 -7.28 -11.60 -13.78
C LYS A 87 -7.96 -12.85 -14.32
N SER A 88 -9.17 -13.11 -13.85
CA SER A 88 -10.02 -14.17 -14.38
C SER A 88 -10.92 -13.60 -15.47
N ASP A 89 -10.70 -14.04 -16.69
CA ASP A 89 -11.63 -13.73 -17.78
C ASP A 89 -12.90 -14.60 -17.69
N PRO A 90 -14.04 -14.09 -18.12
CA PRO A 90 -15.32 -14.82 -18.00
C PRO A 90 -15.25 -16.25 -18.53
N GLY A 91 -15.61 -17.21 -17.69
CA GLY A 91 -15.64 -18.64 -18.04
C GLY A 91 -14.31 -19.36 -18.14
N LYS A 92 -13.18 -18.71 -17.83
CA LYS A 92 -11.85 -19.33 -17.86
C LYS A 92 -11.49 -20.09 -16.58
N HIS A 93 -12.12 -19.74 -15.47
CA HIS A 93 -11.90 -20.33 -14.17
C HIS A 93 -13.20 -20.80 -13.52
N PRO A 94 -13.18 -21.85 -12.68
CA PRO A 94 -14.35 -22.22 -11.90
C PRO A 94 -14.68 -21.08 -10.91
N LYS A 95 -15.98 -20.88 -10.63
CA LYS A 95 -16.45 -19.83 -9.70
C LYS A 95 -15.86 -19.93 -8.29
N THR A 96 -15.50 -21.14 -7.86
CA THR A 96 -14.84 -21.40 -6.58
C THR A 96 -13.38 -20.90 -6.53
N ASP A 97 -12.76 -20.62 -7.68
CA ASP A 97 -11.43 -20.04 -7.81
C ASP A 97 -11.48 -18.51 -7.99
N GLU A 98 -12.66 -17.94 -8.18
CA GLU A 98 -12.83 -16.52 -8.45
C GLU A 98 -13.13 -15.72 -7.19
N PHE A 99 -12.50 -14.56 -7.06
CA PHE A 99 -12.79 -13.58 -6.02
C PHE A 99 -12.59 -12.15 -6.53
N PRO A 100 -13.32 -11.16 -5.97
CA PRO A 100 -13.18 -9.77 -6.39
C PRO A 100 -11.97 -9.10 -5.75
N VAL A 101 -11.30 -8.25 -6.52
CA VAL A 101 -10.21 -7.38 -6.04
C VAL A 101 -10.48 -5.92 -6.40
N MET A 102 -9.99 -4.99 -5.58
CA MET A 102 -9.72 -3.61 -5.99
C MET A 102 -8.28 -3.55 -6.48
N LYS A 103 -8.10 -3.14 -7.71
CA LYS A 103 -6.82 -2.91 -8.35
C LYS A 103 -6.49 -1.44 -8.37
N LEU A 104 -5.26 -1.10 -8.07
CA LEU A 104 -4.62 0.17 -8.38
C LEU A 104 -3.49 -0.08 -9.36
N ASN A 105 -3.45 0.65 -10.47
CA ASN A 105 -2.21 0.90 -11.19
C ASN A 105 -1.79 2.34 -10.92
N LEU A 106 -0.55 2.52 -10.47
CA LEU A 106 0.12 3.81 -10.39
C LEU A 106 1.22 3.82 -11.45
N VAL A 107 1.04 4.63 -12.48
CA VAL A 107 2.04 4.87 -13.54
C VAL A 107 2.71 6.21 -13.24
N GLN A 108 4.03 6.26 -13.33
CA GLN A 108 4.84 7.47 -13.10
C GLN A 108 5.85 7.59 -14.24
N ASP A 109 5.71 8.68 -15.00
CA ASP A 109 6.57 9.00 -16.14
C ASP A 109 7.33 10.29 -15.87
N PHE A 110 8.65 10.25 -15.95
CA PHE A 110 9.51 11.43 -15.78
C PHE A 110 10.83 11.28 -16.52
N ALA A 111 11.47 12.41 -16.86
CA ALA A 111 12.76 12.43 -17.54
C ALA A 111 13.92 12.72 -16.57
N THR A 112 15.08 12.12 -16.85
CA THR A 112 16.35 12.42 -16.18
C THR A 112 17.38 12.84 -17.23
N GLY A 113 17.59 14.13 -17.38
CA GLY A 113 18.49 14.60 -18.43
C GLY A 113 17.97 14.24 -19.83
N ILE A 114 18.58 13.25 -20.49
CA ILE A 114 18.26 12.87 -21.86
C ILE A 114 17.39 11.62 -22.01
N TYR A 115 17.05 10.95 -20.92
CA TYR A 115 16.28 9.69 -20.98
C TYR A 115 15.12 9.65 -20.00
N ASP A 116 14.13 8.88 -20.38
CA ASP A 116 12.89 8.75 -19.65
C ASP A 116 12.90 7.55 -18.69
N TYR A 117 12.20 7.70 -17.59
CA TYR A 117 11.75 6.63 -16.72
C TYR A 117 10.27 6.38 -16.92
N ASN A 118 9.90 5.11 -17.02
CA ASN A 118 8.53 4.65 -16.92
C ASN A 118 8.43 3.65 -15.79
N LEU A 119 7.72 4.01 -14.72
CA LEU A 119 7.49 3.16 -13.56
C LEU A 119 6.03 2.78 -13.49
N MET A 120 5.74 1.52 -13.20
CA MET A 120 4.37 1.06 -12.97
C MET A 120 4.31 0.17 -11.74
N THR A 121 3.53 0.59 -10.76
CA THR A 121 3.16 -0.20 -9.59
C THR A 121 1.72 -0.68 -9.74
N SER A 122 1.47 -1.99 -9.64
CA SER A 122 0.13 -2.55 -9.59
C SER A 122 -0.11 -3.20 -8.23
N ALA A 123 -1.12 -2.74 -7.52
CA ALA A 123 -1.51 -3.28 -6.23
C ALA A 123 -2.94 -3.84 -6.29
N PHE A 124 -3.13 -5.04 -5.73
CA PHE A 124 -4.40 -5.74 -5.72
C PHE A 124 -4.75 -6.11 -4.29
N VAL A 125 -5.88 -5.63 -3.80
CA VAL A 125 -6.41 -5.99 -2.49
C VAL A 125 -7.71 -6.76 -2.64
N ALA A 126 -7.90 -7.80 -1.82
CA ALA A 126 -9.11 -8.61 -1.84
C ALA A 126 -10.30 -7.83 -1.31
N LEU A 127 -11.44 -7.91 -1.98
CA LEU A 127 -12.72 -7.33 -1.52
C LEU A 127 -13.55 -8.34 -0.70
N ALA A 128 -13.05 -9.56 -0.54
CA ALA A 128 -13.59 -10.61 0.30
C ALA A 128 -12.44 -11.38 0.96
N ALA A 129 -12.73 -12.12 2.03
CA ALA A 129 -11.72 -13.00 2.61
C ALA A 129 -11.36 -14.11 1.61
N VAL A 130 -10.06 -14.35 1.39
CA VAL A 130 -9.55 -15.33 0.43
C VAL A 130 -8.19 -15.87 0.88
N ASN A 131 -7.95 -17.16 0.67
CA ASN A 131 -6.66 -17.82 0.96
C ASN A 131 -6.14 -17.51 2.38
N GLY A 132 -7.02 -17.51 3.39
CA GLY A 132 -6.67 -17.23 4.79
C GLY A 132 -6.29 -15.78 5.09
N ARG A 133 -6.52 -14.85 4.17
CA ARG A 133 -6.32 -13.41 4.37
C ARG A 133 -7.66 -12.67 4.40
N PRO A 134 -7.81 -11.62 5.23
CA PRO A 134 -9.06 -10.88 5.35
C PRO A 134 -9.33 -10.00 4.12
N ALA A 135 -10.56 -9.51 4.00
CA ALA A 135 -10.89 -8.44 3.08
C ALA A 135 -10.02 -7.20 3.35
N GLY A 136 -9.60 -6.51 2.29
CA GLY A 136 -8.66 -5.38 2.36
C GLY A 136 -7.18 -5.79 2.47
N ALA A 137 -6.86 -7.08 2.54
CA ALA A 137 -5.47 -7.53 2.51
C ALA A 137 -4.94 -7.59 1.07
N ALA A 138 -3.66 -7.25 0.89
CA ALA A 138 -2.99 -7.40 -0.40
C ALA A 138 -2.94 -8.87 -0.82
N THR A 139 -3.24 -9.15 -2.10
CA THR A 139 -3.16 -10.48 -2.71
C THR A 139 -1.99 -10.57 -3.69
N LYS A 140 -1.69 -9.46 -4.34
CA LYS A 140 -0.58 -9.31 -5.28
C LYS A 140 -0.13 -7.86 -5.33
N ILE A 141 1.17 -7.66 -5.41
CA ILE A 141 1.82 -6.42 -5.81
C ILE A 141 2.74 -6.75 -6.98
N SER A 142 2.81 -5.90 -7.99
CA SER A 142 3.86 -5.97 -9.00
C SER A 142 4.40 -4.58 -9.30
N PHE A 143 5.65 -4.54 -9.69
CA PHE A 143 6.36 -3.33 -10.06
C PHE A 143 7.18 -3.58 -11.32
N SER A 144 7.19 -2.61 -12.22
CA SER A 144 8.10 -2.60 -13.37
C SER A 144 8.76 -1.24 -13.51
N SER A 145 10.00 -1.24 -13.94
CA SER A 145 10.79 -0.07 -14.28
C SER A 145 11.38 -0.26 -15.67
N GLN A 146 11.21 0.73 -16.52
CA GLN A 146 11.85 0.80 -17.83
C GLN A 146 12.60 2.12 -17.95
N GLU A 147 13.86 2.03 -18.26
CA GLU A 147 14.75 3.15 -18.49
C GLU A 147 15.77 2.76 -19.59
N TRP A 148 16.53 3.72 -20.10
CA TRP A 148 17.48 3.41 -21.19
C TRP A 148 18.63 2.49 -20.75
N CYS A 149 18.93 2.42 -19.46
CA CYS A 149 19.96 1.51 -18.94
C CYS A 149 19.48 0.06 -18.85
N GLY A 150 18.17 -0.19 -18.75
CA GLY A 150 17.62 -1.53 -18.64
C GLY A 150 16.21 -1.56 -18.08
N ASN A 151 15.73 -2.76 -17.79
CA ASN A 151 14.43 -2.97 -17.16
C ASN A 151 14.55 -3.83 -15.90
N ALA A 152 13.56 -3.69 -15.04
CA ALA A 152 13.35 -4.58 -13.91
C ALA A 152 11.85 -4.86 -13.75
N PHE A 153 11.54 -6.08 -13.30
CA PHE A 153 10.21 -6.48 -12.90
C PHE A 153 10.30 -7.20 -11.57
N ALA A 154 9.37 -6.92 -10.65
CA ALA A 154 9.23 -7.66 -9.41
C ALA A 154 7.76 -7.87 -9.08
N GLN A 155 7.44 -8.98 -8.40
CA GLN A 155 6.11 -9.22 -7.86
C GLN A 155 6.14 -9.90 -6.50
N LEU A 156 5.14 -9.60 -5.68
CA LEU A 156 4.80 -10.29 -4.43
C LEU A 156 3.46 -10.98 -4.61
N LEU A 157 3.41 -12.28 -4.34
CA LEU A 157 2.19 -13.07 -4.27
C LEU A 157 1.97 -13.45 -2.80
N PHE A 158 0.91 -12.94 -2.19
CA PHE A 158 0.67 -13.06 -0.75
C PHE A 158 -0.07 -14.36 -0.41
N ASP A 159 0.52 -15.13 0.49
CA ASP A 159 -0.04 -16.28 1.17
C ASP A 159 -0.43 -15.91 2.63
N PRO A 160 -1.05 -16.79 3.44
CA PRO A 160 -1.50 -16.44 4.79
C PRO A 160 -0.44 -15.85 5.72
N ALA A 161 0.80 -16.35 5.67
CA ALA A 161 1.89 -15.94 6.56
C ALA A 161 3.20 -15.60 5.84
N SER A 162 3.16 -15.52 4.51
CA SER A 162 4.34 -15.21 3.69
C SER A 162 3.94 -14.54 2.38
N ALA A 163 4.92 -14.04 1.64
CA ALA A 163 4.76 -13.69 0.25
C ALA A 163 5.89 -14.32 -0.58
N ARG A 164 5.57 -14.84 -1.76
CA ARG A 164 6.57 -15.22 -2.75
C ARG A 164 7.00 -13.96 -3.49
N LEU A 165 8.28 -13.62 -3.38
CA LEU A 165 8.93 -12.56 -4.13
C LEU A 165 9.61 -13.16 -5.34
N VAL A 166 9.21 -12.72 -6.53
CA VAL A 166 9.87 -13.02 -7.80
C VAL A 166 10.35 -11.71 -8.39
N SER A 167 11.59 -11.62 -8.82
CA SER A 167 12.10 -10.46 -9.55
C SER A 167 13.04 -10.87 -10.67
N HIS A 168 13.07 -10.05 -11.71
CA HIS A 168 13.96 -10.13 -12.85
C HIS A 168 14.54 -8.73 -13.07
N SER A 169 15.85 -8.58 -13.00
CA SER A 169 16.51 -7.30 -13.12
C SER A 169 17.73 -7.41 -14.01
N TYR A 170 17.94 -6.40 -14.84
CA TYR A 170 19.15 -6.22 -15.64
C TYR A 170 20.35 -5.80 -14.78
N PHE A 171 20.10 -5.23 -13.60
CA PHE A 171 21.12 -4.55 -12.81
C PHE A 171 21.93 -5.53 -11.94
N ASP A 172 23.23 -5.26 -11.82
CA ASP A 172 24.15 -6.06 -11.02
C ASP A 172 23.74 -6.08 -9.55
N GLY A 173 23.82 -7.25 -8.92
CA GLY A 173 23.36 -7.51 -7.56
C GLY A 173 21.85 -7.67 -7.39
N GLU A 174 21.06 -7.53 -8.47
CA GLU A 174 19.60 -7.66 -8.47
C GLU A 174 19.10 -8.72 -9.46
N ALA A 175 19.94 -9.67 -9.85
CA ALA A 175 19.60 -10.75 -10.79
C ALA A 175 18.32 -11.50 -10.42
N ASP A 176 17.98 -12.54 -11.17
CA ASP A 176 16.78 -13.33 -10.96
C ASP A 176 16.67 -13.82 -9.52
N LEU A 177 15.53 -13.54 -8.90
CA LEU A 177 15.22 -13.91 -7.53
C LEU A 177 13.86 -14.61 -7.48
N ASP A 178 13.79 -15.75 -6.80
CA ASP A 178 12.55 -16.42 -6.42
C ASP A 178 12.69 -16.91 -4.97
N THR A 179 12.05 -16.20 -4.05
CA THR A 179 12.19 -16.49 -2.62
C THR A 179 10.88 -16.24 -1.86
N ARG A 180 10.82 -16.72 -0.61
CA ARG A 180 9.69 -16.45 0.30
C ARG A 180 10.12 -15.47 1.38
N VAL A 181 9.28 -14.46 1.60
CA VAL A 181 9.44 -13.46 2.65
C VAL A 181 8.35 -13.70 3.70
N PRO A 182 8.67 -13.81 4.98
CA PRO A 182 7.67 -13.86 6.05
C PRO A 182 6.84 -12.58 6.06
N VAL A 183 5.52 -12.71 5.98
CA VAL A 183 4.58 -11.58 5.96
C VAL A 183 3.38 -11.93 6.81
N PRO A 184 3.14 -11.24 7.94
CA PRO A 184 1.91 -11.40 8.72
C PRO A 184 0.65 -11.16 7.88
N ALA A 185 -0.43 -11.84 8.21
CA ALA A 185 -1.69 -11.76 7.47
C ALA A 185 -2.29 -10.34 7.47
N ASP A 186 -2.03 -9.56 8.50
CA ASP A 186 -2.48 -8.18 8.73
C ASP A 186 -1.47 -7.11 8.27
N ALA A 187 -0.32 -7.51 7.69
CA ALA A 187 0.66 -6.56 7.18
C ALA A 187 0.13 -5.79 5.97
N LEU A 188 0.38 -4.48 5.96
CA LEU A 188 0.08 -3.60 4.84
C LEU A 188 1.30 -3.49 3.91
N ALA A 189 1.10 -3.72 2.62
CA ALA A 189 2.14 -3.44 1.62
C ALA A 189 2.26 -1.93 1.39
N ALA A 190 3.48 -1.39 1.41
CA ALA A 190 3.72 0.04 1.18
C ALA A 190 3.23 0.47 -0.22
N ASP A 191 3.31 -0.40 -1.21
CA ASP A 191 2.78 -0.14 -2.55
C ASP A 191 1.24 -0.09 -2.63
N ALA A 192 0.52 -0.43 -1.54
CA ALA A 192 -0.94 -0.34 -1.43
C ALA A 192 -1.42 0.89 -0.62
N LEU A 193 -0.54 1.84 -0.29
CA LEU A 193 -0.87 3.00 0.54
C LEU A 193 -2.01 3.86 -0.03
N LEU A 194 -2.07 4.07 -1.34
CA LEU A 194 -3.17 4.81 -1.96
C LEU A 194 -4.50 4.04 -1.91
N LEU A 195 -4.47 2.70 -1.95
CA LEU A 195 -5.66 1.87 -1.69
C LEU A 195 -6.10 1.98 -0.23
N TRP A 196 -5.15 1.95 0.70
CA TRP A 196 -5.44 2.13 2.12
C TRP A 196 -6.01 3.53 2.41
N ALA A 197 -5.42 4.57 1.87
CA ALA A 197 -5.88 5.95 2.08
C ALA A 197 -7.34 6.13 1.67
N ARG A 198 -7.79 5.46 0.62
CA ARG A 198 -9.18 5.45 0.13
C ARG A 198 -10.10 4.47 0.86
N GLY A 199 -9.60 3.75 1.87
CA GLY A 199 -10.39 2.78 2.63
C GLY A 199 -10.61 1.43 1.93
N PHE A 200 -9.83 1.10 0.88
CA PHE A 200 -9.92 -0.19 0.20
C PHE A 200 -9.00 -1.26 0.80
N ALA A 201 -7.94 -0.84 1.51
CA ALA A 201 -7.05 -1.76 2.22
C ALA A 201 -7.17 -1.61 3.74
N ALA A 202 -6.92 -2.72 4.45
CA ALA A 202 -6.89 -2.74 5.91
C ALA A 202 -5.56 -2.16 6.47
N PRO A 203 -5.55 -1.65 7.72
CA PRO A 203 -6.68 -1.51 8.62
C PRO A 203 -7.49 -0.22 8.38
N ALA A 204 -8.78 -0.24 8.67
CA ALA A 204 -9.57 0.98 8.74
C ALA A 204 -9.20 1.77 10.01
N LEU A 205 -9.12 3.11 9.91
CA LEU A 205 -8.86 4.02 11.03
C LEU A 205 -10.04 4.96 11.24
N ALA A 206 -10.42 5.17 12.51
CA ALA A 206 -11.33 6.23 12.88
C ALA A 206 -10.68 7.63 12.72
N PRO A 207 -11.47 8.72 12.57
CA PRO A 207 -10.93 10.07 12.63
C PRO A 207 -10.14 10.32 13.91
N GLY A 208 -8.93 10.88 13.80
CA GLY A 208 -8.00 11.11 14.92
C GLY A 208 -7.21 9.87 15.37
N GLU A 209 -7.45 8.71 14.80
CA GLU A 209 -6.74 7.51 15.18
C GLU A 209 -5.33 7.45 14.59
N ARG A 210 -4.39 6.95 15.41
CA ARG A 210 -3.03 6.58 15.01
C ARG A 210 -2.78 5.13 15.43
N ARG A 211 -2.23 4.32 14.53
CA ARG A 211 -2.01 2.90 14.77
C ARG A 211 -0.65 2.46 14.24
N GLU A 212 0.03 1.66 15.04
CA GLU A 212 1.24 0.96 14.60
C GLU A 212 0.86 -0.31 13.84
N VAL A 213 1.49 -0.52 12.69
CA VAL A 213 1.25 -1.69 11.82
C VAL A 213 2.55 -2.28 11.33
N THR A 214 2.51 -3.53 10.89
CA THR A 214 3.62 -4.13 10.14
C THR A 214 3.48 -3.76 8.66
N PHE A 215 4.56 -3.26 8.07
CA PHE A 215 4.64 -3.00 6.63
C PHE A 215 5.47 -4.08 5.93
N VAL A 216 5.05 -4.41 4.72
CA VAL A 216 5.93 -4.96 3.68
C VAL A 216 6.44 -3.78 2.88
N GLY A 217 7.76 -3.66 2.70
CA GLY A 217 8.38 -2.57 1.97
C GLY A 217 7.90 -2.46 0.52
N SER A 218 8.15 -1.30 -0.08
CA SER A 218 7.79 -1.05 -1.48
C SER A 218 8.77 -1.73 -2.43
N LEU A 219 8.23 -2.41 -3.45
CA LEU A 219 9.03 -2.94 -4.57
C LEU A 219 9.67 -1.81 -5.38
N ARG A 220 8.96 -0.68 -5.52
CA ARG A 220 9.46 0.52 -6.19
C ARG A 220 10.68 1.09 -5.45
N GLU A 221 10.56 1.32 -4.14
CA GLU A 221 11.65 1.86 -3.34
C GLU A 221 12.85 0.91 -3.30
N ALA A 222 12.61 -0.40 -3.13
CA ALA A 222 13.65 -1.41 -3.16
C ALA A 222 14.48 -1.32 -4.45
N ARG A 223 13.80 -1.18 -5.61
CA ARG A 223 14.46 -1.05 -6.91
C ARG A 223 15.18 0.29 -7.07
N LEU A 224 14.53 1.42 -6.76
CA LEU A 224 15.13 2.76 -6.96
C LEU A 224 16.32 3.04 -6.03
N GLU A 225 16.33 2.42 -4.86
CA GLU A 225 17.39 2.53 -3.85
C GLU A 225 18.41 1.38 -3.91
N HIS A 226 18.25 0.41 -4.81
CA HIS A 226 19.10 -0.79 -4.90
C HIS A 226 19.21 -1.55 -3.57
N ARG A 227 18.09 -1.78 -2.90
CA ARG A 227 18.03 -2.39 -1.58
C ARG A 227 17.11 -3.60 -1.53
N PRO A 228 17.42 -4.59 -0.68
CA PRO A 228 16.52 -5.72 -0.47
C PRO A 228 15.16 -5.26 0.10
N LEU A 229 14.12 -5.97 -0.32
CA LEU A 229 12.79 -5.82 0.28
C LEU A 229 12.86 -6.22 1.76
N ALA A 230 12.22 -5.43 2.63
CA ALA A 230 12.19 -5.68 4.06
C ALA A 230 10.78 -5.49 4.63
N THR A 231 10.49 -6.19 5.72
CA THR A 231 9.32 -5.93 6.57
C THR A 231 9.73 -5.13 7.79
N GLY A 232 8.82 -4.37 8.38
CA GLY A 232 9.12 -3.60 9.58
C GLY A 232 7.88 -2.93 10.17
N ARG A 233 8.04 -2.32 11.35
CA ARG A 233 6.99 -1.58 12.04
C ARG A 233 6.98 -0.12 11.57
N GLY A 234 5.79 0.44 11.47
CA GLY A 234 5.58 1.83 11.10
C GLY A 234 4.20 2.29 11.58
N TRP A 235 3.81 3.50 11.20
CA TRP A 235 2.60 4.13 11.72
C TRP A 235 1.68 4.57 10.60
N LEU A 236 0.38 4.41 10.85
CA LEU A 236 -0.70 4.97 10.09
C LEU A 236 -1.46 5.96 10.95
N ALA A 237 -1.91 7.08 10.38
CA ALA A 237 -2.78 8.01 11.08
C ALA A 237 -3.85 8.59 10.15
N ARG A 238 -5.01 8.89 10.70
CA ARG A 238 -6.09 9.63 10.06
C ARG A 238 -6.34 10.93 10.83
N ALA A 239 -6.35 12.07 10.14
CA ALA A 239 -6.66 13.36 10.76
C ALA A 239 -8.04 13.32 11.45
N SER A 240 -8.19 14.09 12.52
CA SER A 240 -9.45 14.18 13.29
C SER A 240 -10.52 15.02 12.60
N ALA A 241 -10.11 15.94 11.72
CA ALA A 241 -10.98 16.84 10.99
C ALA A 241 -10.48 17.06 9.54
N PRO A 242 -11.37 17.35 8.60
CA PRO A 242 -10.99 17.74 7.25
C PRO A 242 -10.17 19.02 7.23
N SER A 243 -9.39 19.20 6.17
CA SER A 243 -8.64 20.41 5.87
C SER A 243 -8.85 20.81 4.41
N ARG A 244 -8.55 22.09 4.09
CA ARG A 244 -8.70 22.60 2.74
C ARG A 244 -7.38 22.52 1.98
N VAL A 245 -7.42 21.95 0.76
CA VAL A 245 -6.27 21.81 -0.14
C VAL A 245 -6.63 22.37 -1.51
N VAL A 246 -5.67 23.04 -2.13
CA VAL A 246 -5.75 23.55 -3.50
C VAL A 246 -4.88 22.68 -4.39
N ALA A 247 -5.47 22.14 -5.45
CA ALA A 247 -4.80 21.37 -6.50
C ALA A 247 -5.14 21.99 -7.88
N PRO A 248 -4.43 21.65 -8.97
CA PRO A 248 -4.81 22.10 -10.31
C PRO A 248 -6.26 21.80 -10.68
N ALA A 249 -6.81 20.67 -10.22
CA ALA A 249 -8.22 20.29 -10.41
C ALA A 249 -9.23 21.17 -9.65
N GLY A 250 -8.79 22.00 -8.71
CA GLY A 250 -9.66 22.87 -7.91
C GLY A 250 -9.31 22.90 -6.43
N THR A 251 -10.28 23.33 -5.65
CA THR A 251 -10.18 23.39 -4.18
C THR A 251 -11.05 22.32 -3.56
N PHE A 252 -10.48 21.55 -2.63
CA PHE A 252 -11.10 20.38 -2.01
C PHE A 252 -11.07 20.47 -0.49
N GLU A 253 -12.11 19.98 0.17
CA GLU A 253 -12.02 19.53 1.55
C GLU A 253 -11.49 18.11 1.54
N VAL A 254 -10.44 17.86 2.30
CA VAL A 254 -9.73 16.58 2.31
C VAL A 254 -9.59 16.01 3.72
N GLU A 255 -9.67 14.70 3.81
CA GLU A 255 -9.23 13.95 4.96
C GLU A 255 -7.76 13.55 4.77
N ARG A 256 -6.90 14.00 5.64
CA ARG A 256 -5.47 13.70 5.57
C ARG A 256 -5.16 12.35 6.18
N ARG A 257 -4.39 11.56 5.45
CA ARG A 257 -3.78 10.32 5.91
C ARG A 257 -2.28 10.52 6.03
N SER A 258 -1.69 10.12 7.15
CA SER A 258 -0.25 10.18 7.37
C SER A 258 0.29 8.78 7.58
N VAL A 259 1.44 8.51 7.00
CA VAL A 259 2.14 7.22 7.12
C VAL A 259 3.59 7.48 7.48
N GLU A 260 4.12 6.69 8.39
CA GLU A 260 5.55 6.66 8.68
C GLU A 260 6.04 5.23 8.42
N LEU A 261 6.81 5.05 7.36
CA LEU A 261 7.34 3.76 6.96
C LEU A 261 8.51 3.34 7.87
N PRO A 262 8.84 2.04 7.95
CA PRO A 262 9.89 1.53 8.83
C PRO A 262 11.25 2.19 8.65
N ARG A 263 11.55 2.70 7.46
CA ARG A 263 12.81 3.41 7.14
C ARG A 263 12.76 4.91 7.35
N GLY A 264 11.67 5.42 7.94
CA GLY A 264 11.51 6.82 8.31
C GLY A 264 10.93 7.71 7.20
N VAL A 265 10.71 7.20 5.99
CA VAL A 265 10.00 7.96 4.96
C VAL A 265 8.57 8.18 5.41
N LYS A 266 8.13 9.44 5.37
CA LYS A 266 6.79 9.85 5.77
C LYS A 266 5.99 10.21 4.54
N TRP A 267 4.75 9.76 4.50
CA TRP A 267 3.77 10.09 3.48
C TRP A 267 2.66 10.93 4.09
N THR A 268 2.23 11.92 3.36
CA THR A 268 0.98 12.64 3.57
C THR A 268 0.12 12.45 2.33
N ILE A 269 -1.08 11.90 2.50
CA ILE A 269 -2.02 11.62 1.41
C ILE A 269 -3.30 12.35 1.71
N ASP A 270 -3.71 13.23 0.82
CA ASP A 270 -4.95 14.01 0.91
C ASP A 270 -6.04 13.34 0.07
N VAL A 271 -7.09 12.88 0.75
CA VAL A 271 -8.25 12.20 0.17
C VAL A 271 -9.44 13.12 0.24
N GLU A 272 -10.16 13.33 -0.86
CA GLU A 272 -11.40 14.11 -0.89
C GLU A 272 -12.38 13.64 0.19
N ALA A 273 -12.86 14.54 1.03
CA ALA A 273 -13.76 14.20 2.13
C ALA A 273 -15.15 13.76 1.64
N ALA A 274 -15.60 14.33 0.53
CA ALA A 274 -16.85 13.95 -0.13
C ALA A 274 -16.64 12.78 -1.09
N GLU A 275 -17.72 12.06 -1.37
CA GLU A 275 -17.75 11.09 -2.47
C GLU A 275 -17.30 11.77 -3.79
N PRO A 276 -16.44 11.15 -4.58
CA PRO A 276 -16.02 9.75 -4.55
C PRO A 276 -14.73 9.45 -3.79
N HIS A 277 -14.27 10.30 -2.89
CA HIS A 277 -13.06 10.13 -2.08
C HIS A 277 -11.79 9.95 -2.94
N ARG A 278 -11.61 10.83 -3.95
CA ARG A 278 -10.42 10.79 -4.83
C ARG A 278 -9.16 11.14 -4.04
N ILE A 279 -8.04 10.63 -4.48
CA ILE A 279 -6.74 11.13 -4.03
C ILE A 279 -6.56 12.52 -4.65
N VAL A 280 -6.51 13.57 -3.83
CA VAL A 280 -6.26 14.96 -4.27
C VAL A 280 -4.78 15.21 -4.44
N GLY A 281 -3.94 14.51 -3.69
CA GLY A 281 -2.50 14.56 -3.81
C GLY A 281 -1.80 13.72 -2.75
N TRP A 282 -0.50 13.59 -2.91
CA TRP A 282 0.38 13.03 -1.88
C TRP A 282 1.73 13.74 -1.89
N GLU A 283 2.37 13.71 -0.74
CA GLU A 283 3.75 14.20 -0.54
C GLU A 283 4.52 13.21 0.33
N THR A 284 5.81 13.10 0.07
CA THR A 284 6.73 12.30 0.88
C THR A 284 7.84 13.15 1.47
N SER A 285 8.42 12.71 2.58
CA SER A 285 9.49 13.45 3.25
C SER A 285 10.81 13.51 2.47
N ASP A 286 10.98 12.66 1.46
CA ASP A 286 12.13 12.66 0.53
C ASP A 286 11.91 13.52 -0.71
N GLY A 287 10.71 14.15 -0.86
CA GLY A 287 10.44 15.18 -1.84
C GLY A 287 9.56 14.73 -3.02
N GLU A 288 9.01 13.50 -3.03
CA GLU A 288 7.98 13.18 -4.00
C GLU A 288 6.71 13.98 -3.71
N LYS A 289 6.09 14.50 -4.74
CA LYS A 289 4.83 15.24 -4.66
C LYS A 289 3.99 14.97 -5.89
N ALA A 290 2.69 14.73 -5.67
CA ALA A 290 1.72 14.64 -6.75
C ALA A 290 0.49 15.49 -6.42
N SER A 291 -0.04 16.18 -7.43
CA SER A 291 -1.22 17.04 -7.28
C SER A 291 -2.22 16.74 -8.38
N LEU A 292 -3.47 16.49 -8.01
CA LEU A 292 -4.54 16.11 -8.94
C LEU A 292 -4.77 17.20 -9.99
N VAL A 293 -4.70 16.83 -11.26
CA VAL A 293 -5.01 17.71 -12.41
C VAL A 293 -6.42 17.47 -12.90
N ALA A 294 -6.81 16.23 -13.10
CA ALA A 294 -8.17 15.86 -13.51
C ALA A 294 -8.44 14.38 -13.23
N SER A 295 -9.71 14.00 -13.25
CA SER A 295 -10.11 12.59 -13.12
C SER A 295 -11.39 12.33 -13.89
N ASP A 296 -11.53 11.10 -14.39
CA ASP A 296 -12.74 10.64 -15.08
C ASP A 296 -12.98 9.14 -14.85
N ARG A 297 -14.18 8.66 -15.15
CA ARG A 297 -14.53 7.23 -15.09
C ARG A 297 -14.77 6.69 -16.49
N LEU A 298 -13.88 5.82 -16.93
CA LEU A 298 -13.79 5.37 -18.30
C LEU A 298 -13.60 3.84 -18.40
N GLU A 299 -14.06 3.26 -19.49
CA GLU A 299 -13.66 1.93 -19.94
C GLU A 299 -12.39 2.03 -20.80
N TYR A 300 -11.30 2.56 -20.25
CA TYR A 300 -10.08 2.92 -20.99
C TYR A 300 -9.49 1.76 -21.83
N TRP A 301 -9.74 0.51 -21.44
CA TRP A 301 -9.32 -0.67 -22.21
C TRP A 301 -10.05 -0.85 -23.54
N LYS A 302 -11.08 -0.03 -23.82
CA LYS A 302 -11.75 0.08 -25.12
C LYS A 302 -11.28 1.29 -25.91
N MET A 303 -10.45 2.16 -25.33
CA MET A 303 -10.01 3.45 -25.87
C MET A 303 -8.56 3.33 -26.38
N HIS A 304 -8.38 2.72 -27.53
CA HIS A 304 -7.06 2.41 -28.09
C HIS A 304 -6.89 2.91 -29.53
N SER A 305 -7.78 3.76 -30.02
CA SER A 305 -7.67 4.41 -31.32
C SER A 305 -7.13 5.84 -31.17
N GLU A 306 -6.57 6.39 -32.25
CA GLU A 306 -6.13 7.80 -32.30
C GLU A 306 -7.26 8.77 -31.98
N ALA A 307 -8.52 8.42 -32.30
CA ALA A 307 -9.71 9.21 -31.98
C ALA A 307 -9.98 9.32 -30.48
N ASP A 308 -9.38 8.46 -29.63
CA ASP A 308 -9.55 8.48 -28.19
C ASP A 308 -8.56 9.42 -27.46
N LEU A 309 -7.54 9.96 -28.16
CA LEU A 309 -6.57 10.89 -27.60
C LEU A 309 -7.18 12.08 -26.83
N PRO A 310 -8.34 12.65 -27.20
CA PRO A 310 -8.97 13.70 -26.41
C PRO A 310 -9.31 13.29 -24.97
N ALA A 311 -9.51 11.99 -24.70
CA ALA A 311 -9.73 11.50 -23.33
C ALA A 311 -8.47 11.65 -22.45
N LEU A 312 -7.29 11.49 -23.03
CA LEU A 312 -6.02 11.70 -22.34
C LEU A 312 -5.87 13.18 -21.91
N ILE A 313 -6.21 14.10 -22.81
CA ILE A 313 -6.17 15.55 -22.51
C ILE A 313 -7.14 15.91 -21.38
N LYS A 314 -8.32 15.30 -21.33
CA LYS A 314 -9.28 15.48 -20.24
C LYS A 314 -8.74 15.04 -18.88
N LEU A 315 -7.78 14.13 -18.84
CA LEU A 315 -7.08 13.72 -17.62
C LEU A 315 -5.89 14.64 -17.29
N GLY A 316 -5.68 15.73 -18.06
CA GLY A 316 -4.57 16.66 -17.89
C GLY A 316 -3.22 16.11 -18.33
N LEU A 317 -3.23 14.99 -19.05
CA LEU A 317 -2.02 14.34 -19.54
C LEU A 317 -1.68 14.84 -20.95
N LYS A 318 -0.39 14.82 -21.27
CA LYS A 318 0.09 15.27 -22.58
C LYS A 318 0.14 14.10 -23.57
N PRO A 319 -0.52 14.21 -24.73
CA PRO A 319 -0.31 13.25 -25.81
C PRO A 319 1.18 13.28 -26.21
N ARG A 320 1.78 12.13 -26.40
CA ARG A 320 3.09 12.07 -27.05
C ARG A 320 2.93 12.58 -28.49
N PRO A 321 3.72 13.56 -28.95
CA PRO A 321 3.63 14.00 -30.33
C PRO A 321 3.90 12.80 -31.25
N PRO A 322 3.13 12.65 -32.34
CA PRO A 322 3.43 11.62 -33.35
C PRO A 322 4.86 11.82 -33.84
N ARG A 323 5.62 10.74 -33.88
CA ARG A 323 6.92 10.78 -34.57
C ARG A 323 6.61 11.01 -36.04
N THR A 324 6.90 12.19 -36.55
CA THR A 324 6.89 12.42 -38.00
C THR A 324 7.87 11.45 -38.63
N PRO A 325 7.48 10.74 -39.72
CA PRO A 325 8.37 9.81 -40.41
C PRO A 325 9.60 10.52 -41.01
#